data_e1ca62d3bb36a975003dca6f8bca2ae3
#
_entry.id   e1ca62d3bb36a975003dca6f8bca2ae3
#
_cell.length_a   1.000
_cell.length_b   1.000
_cell.length_c   1.000
_cell.angle_alpha   90.00
_cell.angle_beta   90.00
_cell.angle_gamma   90.00
#
_symmetry.space_group_name_H-M   'P 1'
#
loop_
_entity.id
_entity.type
_entity.pdbx_description
1 polymer ?
#
loop_
_entity_poly.entity_id
_entity_poly.type
_entity_poly.pdbx_seq_one_letter_code
_entity_poly.pdbx_strand_id
1 'polypeptide(L)'
;MKKIKTLRISSFIFWIFVSSNAQSWVQVSSSEPKEPVWIVNSLSNNTTQISFELPGYYIVDKGGNKKSIKFPDSAPILISGDPDLPQVAKSITIPDLAKMNLEVVRSEFIEVLDVDIISSKGNLYRNMPIASVPYTYSEVYDKDLFYPEKIAFLRDPYISGVVRGQTIVIRPFQYNPIRNILRVYTNIELKVKVDGMSNN
;
A
#
# COMPACT_ATOMS: atom_id res chain seq x y z
N MET A 1 -30.34 -70.65 -13.81
CA MET A 1 -30.42 -69.46 -12.92
C MET A 1 -29.11 -68.67 -13.04
N LYS A 2 -29.13 -67.52 -13.80
CA LYS A 2 -27.97 -66.62 -13.94
C LYS A 2 -27.98 -65.58 -12.81
N LYS A 3 -26.94 -65.53 -11.98
CA LYS A 3 -26.76 -64.55 -10.94
C LYS A 3 -26.19 -63.26 -11.56
N ILE A 4 -26.95 -62.18 -11.51
CA ILE A 4 -26.54 -60.83 -11.92
C ILE A 4 -25.73 -60.24 -10.76
N LYS A 5 -24.43 -59.92 -10.97
CA LYS A 5 -23.60 -59.18 -10.01
C LYS A 5 -23.84 -57.69 -10.23
N THR A 6 -24.44 -57.03 -9.27
CA THR A 6 -24.61 -55.57 -9.27
C THR A 6 -23.31 -54.92 -8.82
N LEU A 7 -22.66 -54.16 -9.71
CA LEU A 7 -21.49 -53.39 -9.43
C LEU A 7 -21.93 -52.05 -8.84
N ARG A 8 -21.65 -51.81 -7.55
CA ARG A 8 -21.88 -50.50 -6.92
C ARG A 8 -20.68 -49.61 -7.21
N ILE A 9 -20.88 -48.61 -8.10
CA ILE A 9 -19.92 -47.53 -8.32
C ILE A 9 -20.14 -46.52 -7.20
N SER A 10 -19.20 -46.46 -6.25
CA SER A 10 -19.16 -45.44 -5.22
C SER A 10 -18.54 -44.17 -5.85
N SER A 11 -19.38 -43.18 -6.13
CA SER A 11 -18.92 -41.89 -6.63
C SER A 11 -18.29 -41.08 -5.50
N PHE A 12 -16.98 -41.04 -5.45
CA PHE A 12 -16.22 -40.18 -4.52
C PHE A 12 -16.26 -38.75 -5.06
N ILE A 13 -17.13 -37.91 -4.52
CA ILE A 13 -17.14 -36.47 -4.82
C ILE A 13 -15.99 -35.84 -4.08
N PHE A 14 -14.92 -35.53 -4.82
CA PHE A 14 -13.78 -34.79 -4.28
C PHE A 14 -14.14 -33.30 -4.25
N TRP A 15 -14.43 -32.76 -3.08
CA TRP A 15 -14.63 -31.34 -2.89
C TRP A 15 -13.27 -30.64 -2.94
N ILE A 16 -12.96 -29.99 -4.04
CA ILE A 16 -11.79 -29.11 -4.14
C ILE A 16 -12.19 -27.77 -3.48
N PHE A 17 -11.71 -27.56 -2.24
CA PHE A 17 -11.76 -26.25 -1.62
C PHE A 17 -10.75 -25.34 -2.34
N VAL A 18 -11.21 -24.55 -3.29
CA VAL A 18 -10.43 -23.44 -3.83
C VAL A 18 -10.51 -22.31 -2.80
N SER A 19 -9.44 -22.10 -2.05
CA SER A 19 -9.29 -20.94 -1.18
C SER A 19 -9.13 -19.71 -2.08
N SER A 20 -10.22 -19.08 -2.47
CA SER A 20 -10.16 -17.76 -3.09
C SER A 20 -9.85 -16.75 -1.98
N ASN A 21 -8.72 -16.06 -2.07
CA ASN A 21 -8.52 -14.85 -1.27
C ASN A 21 -9.60 -13.85 -1.69
N ALA A 22 -10.65 -13.74 -0.89
CA ALA A 22 -11.73 -12.80 -1.15
C ALA A 22 -11.17 -11.39 -0.99
N GLN A 23 -11.34 -10.58 -2.03
CA GLN A 23 -11.02 -9.16 -1.98
C GLN A 23 -12.30 -8.36 -2.24
N SER A 24 -12.52 -7.32 -1.46
CA SER A 24 -13.65 -6.42 -1.62
C SER A 24 -13.17 -5.00 -1.88
N TRP A 25 -13.81 -4.32 -2.82
CA TRP A 25 -13.58 -2.90 -3.06
C TRP A 25 -14.32 -2.07 -2.02
N VAL A 26 -13.60 -1.16 -1.38
CA VAL A 26 -14.15 -0.13 -0.50
C VAL A 26 -14.12 1.18 -1.23
N GLN A 27 -15.29 1.71 -1.50
CA GLN A 27 -15.48 2.98 -2.18
C GLN A 27 -15.10 4.15 -1.26
N VAL A 28 -14.35 5.10 -1.80
CA VAL A 28 -14.13 6.43 -1.23
C VAL A 28 -14.85 7.46 -2.09
N SER A 29 -14.36 7.75 -3.29
CA SER A 29 -15.00 8.64 -4.26
C SER A 29 -15.46 7.93 -5.54
N SER A 30 -15.07 6.68 -5.78
CA SER A 30 -15.45 5.88 -6.94
C SER A 30 -16.03 4.54 -6.56
N SER A 31 -17.19 4.19 -7.13
CA SER A 31 -17.82 2.88 -7.00
C SER A 31 -17.06 1.75 -7.69
N GLU A 32 -16.24 2.09 -8.67
CA GLU A 32 -15.43 1.14 -9.43
C GLU A 32 -13.95 1.32 -9.12
N PRO A 33 -13.13 0.25 -9.20
CA PRO A 33 -11.70 0.33 -9.02
C PRO A 33 -11.06 1.31 -10.01
N LYS A 34 -10.37 2.31 -9.47
CA LYS A 34 -9.61 3.32 -10.24
C LYS A 34 -8.27 3.59 -9.60
N GLU A 35 -7.30 3.97 -10.42
CA GLU A 35 -6.01 4.48 -9.95
C GLU A 35 -6.18 5.80 -9.19
N PRO A 36 -5.28 6.09 -8.24
CA PRO A 36 -5.26 7.37 -7.56
C PRO A 36 -5.12 8.53 -8.55
N VAL A 37 -5.78 9.64 -8.24
CA VAL A 37 -5.67 10.85 -9.04
C VAL A 37 -4.53 11.72 -8.52
N TRP A 38 -3.64 12.10 -9.42
CA TRP A 38 -2.54 13.00 -9.15
C TRP A 38 -2.71 14.27 -9.96
N ILE A 39 -2.80 15.41 -9.29
CA ILE A 39 -2.83 16.73 -9.92
C ILE A 39 -1.55 17.45 -9.53
N VAL A 40 -0.75 17.83 -10.52
CA VAL A 40 0.54 18.49 -10.33
C VAL A 40 0.45 19.90 -10.91
N ASN A 41 0.54 20.90 -10.04
CA ASN A 41 0.50 22.32 -10.40
C ASN A 41 1.83 22.97 -10.04
N SER A 42 2.59 23.40 -11.04
CA SER A 42 3.80 24.20 -10.83
C SER A 42 3.41 25.64 -10.49
N LEU A 43 3.62 26.06 -9.26
CA LEU A 43 3.34 27.43 -8.80
C LEU A 43 4.44 28.39 -9.21
N SER A 44 5.68 27.90 -9.32
CA SER A 44 6.86 28.64 -9.78
C SER A 44 7.94 27.64 -10.20
N ASN A 45 9.08 28.14 -10.71
CA ASN A 45 10.24 27.29 -11.04
C ASN A 45 10.80 26.54 -9.84
N ASN A 46 10.49 26.98 -8.62
CA ASN A 46 11.04 26.45 -7.37
C ASN A 46 10.00 25.79 -6.48
N THR A 47 8.73 25.77 -6.87
CA THR A 47 7.64 25.26 -6.03
C THR A 47 6.59 24.55 -6.87
N THR A 48 6.30 23.31 -6.49
CA THR A 48 5.27 22.49 -7.10
C THR A 48 4.26 22.07 -6.03
N GLN A 49 2.99 22.26 -6.29
CA GLN A 49 1.89 21.73 -5.48
C GLN A 49 1.36 20.45 -6.12
N ILE A 50 1.09 19.47 -5.28
CA ILE A 50 0.62 18.16 -5.72
C ILE A 50 -0.58 17.79 -4.88
N SER A 51 -1.67 17.44 -5.53
CA SER A 51 -2.85 16.86 -4.87
C SER A 51 -2.93 15.38 -5.23
N PHE A 52 -3.13 14.57 -4.22
CA PHE A 52 -3.37 13.14 -4.33
C PHE A 52 -4.77 12.83 -3.80
N GLU A 53 -5.56 12.11 -4.59
CA GLU A 53 -6.89 11.64 -4.22
C GLU A 53 -6.94 10.12 -4.35
N LEU A 54 -7.46 9.44 -3.31
CA LEU A 54 -7.66 8.00 -3.27
C LEU A 54 -9.12 7.67 -3.62
N PRO A 55 -9.42 7.09 -4.80
CA PRO A 55 -10.80 6.79 -5.20
C PRO A 55 -11.43 5.64 -4.42
N GLY A 56 -10.62 4.76 -3.89
CA GLY A 56 -11.00 3.59 -3.11
C GLY A 56 -9.84 2.62 -2.94
N TYR A 57 -10.10 1.49 -2.28
CA TYR A 57 -9.09 0.48 -2.00
C TYR A 57 -9.71 -0.91 -1.85
N TYR A 58 -8.87 -1.93 -1.93
CA TYR A 58 -9.26 -3.31 -1.65
C TYR A 58 -8.87 -3.70 -0.24
N ILE A 59 -9.80 -4.35 0.45
CA ILE A 59 -9.51 -5.17 1.62
C ILE A 59 -9.36 -6.61 1.12
N VAL A 60 -8.21 -7.22 1.41
CA VAL A 60 -7.88 -8.60 1.03
C VAL A 60 -7.87 -9.46 2.27
N ASP A 61 -8.71 -10.49 2.30
CA ASP A 61 -8.76 -11.46 3.39
C ASP A 61 -7.51 -12.35 3.36
N LYS A 62 -6.85 -12.49 4.50
CA LYS A 62 -5.67 -13.34 4.69
C LYS A 62 -5.91 -14.55 5.57
N GLY A 63 -7.16 -14.76 5.99
CA GLY A 63 -7.56 -15.79 6.96
C GLY A 63 -7.40 -15.34 8.40
N GLY A 64 -8.11 -16.00 9.33
CA GLY A 64 -8.02 -15.71 10.76
C GLY A 64 -8.34 -14.27 11.15
N ASN A 65 -9.29 -13.63 10.48
CA ASN A 65 -9.66 -12.20 10.58
C ASN A 65 -8.58 -11.20 10.15
N LYS A 66 -7.39 -11.67 9.73
CA LYS A 66 -6.32 -10.81 9.26
C LYS A 66 -6.62 -10.27 7.87
N LYS A 67 -6.30 -8.99 7.65
CA LYS A 67 -6.50 -8.27 6.39
C LYS A 67 -5.20 -7.70 5.87
N SER A 68 -5.10 -7.50 4.57
CA SER A 68 -4.12 -6.59 3.97
C SER A 68 -4.84 -5.60 3.07
N ILE A 69 -4.19 -4.47 2.82
CA ILE A 69 -4.76 -3.38 2.03
C ILE A 69 -3.97 -3.24 0.73
N LYS A 70 -4.67 -2.96 -0.36
CA LYS A 70 -4.05 -2.57 -1.63
C LYS A 70 -4.99 -1.65 -2.41
N PHE A 71 -4.46 -0.90 -3.34
CA PHE A 71 -5.23 -0.11 -4.31
C PHE A 71 -4.54 -0.17 -5.68
N PRO A 72 -5.22 0.17 -6.78
CA PRO A 72 -4.61 0.17 -8.10
C PRO A 72 -3.35 1.03 -8.14
N ASP A 73 -2.31 0.58 -8.87
CA ASP A 73 -0.98 1.22 -8.97
C ASP A 73 -0.18 1.28 -7.66
N SER A 74 -0.61 0.58 -6.61
CA SER A 74 0.11 0.53 -5.34
C SER A 74 1.14 -0.58 -5.28
N ALA A 75 2.21 -0.35 -4.51
CA ALA A 75 3.18 -1.34 -4.09
C ALA A 75 3.15 -1.52 -2.57
N PRO A 76 3.41 -2.71 -2.02
CA PRO A 76 3.46 -2.91 -0.58
C PRO A 76 4.68 -2.22 0.05
N ILE A 77 4.57 -1.86 1.33
CA ILE A 77 5.71 -1.48 2.16
C ILE A 77 6.37 -2.77 2.62
N LEU A 78 7.53 -3.11 2.04
CA LEU A 78 8.19 -4.40 2.22
C LEU A 78 9.14 -4.40 3.43
N ILE A 79 8.66 -4.02 4.61
CA ILE A 79 9.40 -4.13 5.87
C ILE A 79 8.88 -5.35 6.62
N SER A 80 9.75 -6.33 6.86
CA SER A 80 9.37 -7.57 7.52
C SER A 80 8.90 -7.31 8.95
N GLY A 81 7.76 -7.87 9.30
CA GLY A 81 7.16 -7.74 10.63
C GLY A 81 6.26 -6.52 10.81
N ASP A 82 6.40 -5.48 10.01
CA ASP A 82 5.55 -4.29 10.07
C ASP A 82 4.19 -4.53 9.39
N PRO A 83 3.15 -3.73 9.68
CA PRO A 83 1.84 -3.86 9.02
C PRO A 83 1.94 -3.82 7.49
N ASP A 84 1.27 -4.78 6.82
CA ASP A 84 1.25 -4.91 5.36
C ASP A 84 0.35 -3.85 4.72
N LEU A 85 0.90 -2.65 4.58
CA LEU A 85 0.24 -1.49 4.03
C LEU A 85 0.81 -1.12 2.66
N PRO A 86 -0.01 -0.54 1.78
CA PRO A 86 0.42 -0.11 0.45
C PRO A 86 0.99 1.32 0.45
N GLN A 87 1.82 1.60 -0.54
CA GLN A 87 2.32 2.92 -0.90
C GLN A 87 2.28 3.11 -2.41
N VAL A 88 2.34 4.34 -2.85
CA VAL A 88 2.47 4.69 -4.27
C VAL A 88 3.58 5.72 -4.44
N ALA A 89 4.24 5.71 -5.59
CA ALA A 89 5.37 6.56 -5.85
C ALA A 89 5.25 7.23 -7.22
N LYS A 90 5.59 8.52 -7.29
CA LYS A 90 5.64 9.28 -8.54
C LYS A 90 6.91 10.11 -8.61
N SER A 91 7.59 10.05 -9.75
CA SER A 91 8.79 10.84 -9.98
C SER A 91 8.47 12.22 -10.55
N ILE A 92 9.23 13.21 -10.10
CA ILE A 92 9.21 14.57 -10.63
C ILE A 92 10.62 14.96 -11.10
N THR A 93 10.69 15.81 -12.09
CA THR A 93 11.94 16.46 -12.48
C THR A 93 12.23 17.60 -11.51
N ILE A 94 13.48 17.70 -11.08
CA ILE A 94 13.95 18.76 -10.19
C ILE A 94 15.12 19.50 -10.81
N PRO A 95 15.37 20.78 -10.44
CA PRO A 95 16.53 21.51 -10.92
C PRO A 95 17.86 20.83 -10.53
N ASP A 96 18.88 21.03 -11.34
CA ASP A 96 20.23 20.55 -11.04
C ASP A 96 20.72 21.15 -9.72
N LEU A 97 21.39 20.34 -8.91
CA LEU A 97 21.91 20.71 -7.59
C LEU A 97 20.85 21.15 -6.56
N ALA A 98 19.56 21.16 -6.90
CA ALA A 98 18.53 21.53 -5.93
C ALA A 98 18.38 20.49 -4.82
N LYS A 99 18.34 20.96 -3.58
CA LYS A 99 17.86 20.22 -2.44
C LYS A 99 16.36 20.50 -2.31
N MET A 100 15.55 19.45 -2.34
CA MET A 100 14.11 19.59 -2.28
C MET A 100 13.59 19.28 -0.88
N ASN A 101 12.56 20.01 -0.48
CA ASN A 101 11.79 19.75 0.74
C ASN A 101 10.33 19.47 0.37
N LEU A 102 9.71 18.52 1.08
CA LEU A 102 8.30 18.19 0.95
C LEU A 102 7.58 18.51 2.24
N GLU A 103 6.47 19.21 2.11
CA GLU A 103 5.56 19.56 3.20
C GLU A 103 4.16 19.03 2.88
N VAL A 104 3.52 18.38 3.86
CA VAL A 104 2.10 18.04 3.80
C VAL A 104 1.31 19.27 4.23
N VAL A 105 0.67 19.94 3.28
CA VAL A 105 -0.07 21.20 3.52
C VAL A 105 -1.43 20.90 4.14
N ARG A 106 -2.10 19.87 3.63
CA ARG A 106 -3.43 19.44 4.08
C ARG A 106 -3.58 17.95 3.86
N SER A 107 -4.34 17.30 4.73
CA SER A 107 -4.78 15.93 4.52
C SER A 107 -6.17 15.73 5.11
N GLU A 108 -6.95 14.89 4.43
CA GLU A 108 -8.28 14.45 4.89
C GLU A 108 -8.25 12.94 5.02
N PHE A 109 -8.83 12.41 6.09
CA PHE A 109 -8.87 10.97 6.32
C PHE A 109 -10.17 10.55 6.98
N ILE A 110 -10.45 9.26 6.86
CA ILE A 110 -11.49 8.53 7.61
C ILE A 110 -10.81 7.45 8.45
N GLU A 111 -11.42 7.06 9.55
CA GLU A 111 -10.98 5.95 10.38
C GLU A 111 -11.95 4.77 10.24
N VAL A 112 -11.38 3.60 10.00
CA VAL A 112 -12.11 2.33 9.93
C VAL A 112 -11.73 1.52 11.14
N LEU A 113 -12.72 1.16 11.95
CA LEU A 113 -12.56 0.44 13.20
C LEU A 113 -12.56 -1.08 12.96
N ASP A 114 -12.03 -1.81 13.92
CA ASP A 114 -12.03 -3.28 13.96
C ASP A 114 -11.37 -3.92 12.73
N VAL A 115 -10.32 -3.30 12.23
CA VAL A 115 -9.49 -3.82 11.14
C VAL A 115 -8.20 -4.37 11.71
N ASP A 116 -7.95 -5.67 11.53
CA ASP A 116 -6.72 -6.33 11.96
C ASP A 116 -5.80 -6.56 10.75
N ILE A 117 -4.78 -5.72 10.61
CA ILE A 117 -3.83 -5.78 9.50
C ILE A 117 -2.74 -6.81 9.80
N ILE A 118 -2.53 -7.73 8.85
CA ILE A 118 -1.46 -8.72 8.92
C ILE A 118 -0.08 -8.05 8.75
N SER A 119 0.96 -8.66 9.29
CA SER A 119 2.31 -8.19 9.08
C SER A 119 2.83 -8.52 7.67
N SER A 120 3.72 -7.69 7.17
CA SER A 120 4.46 -7.93 5.92
C SER A 120 5.52 -9.01 6.11
N LYS A 121 5.67 -9.88 5.13
CA LYS A 121 6.77 -10.86 5.07
C LYS A 121 8.09 -10.23 4.60
N GLY A 122 8.09 -8.93 4.30
CA GLY A 122 9.25 -8.22 3.81
C GLY A 122 9.55 -8.46 2.32
N ASN A 123 10.75 -8.07 1.92
CA ASN A 123 11.22 -8.24 0.55
C ASN A 123 11.85 -9.65 0.39
N LEU A 124 11.09 -10.56 -0.20
CA LEU A 124 11.52 -11.94 -0.40
C LEU A 124 12.25 -12.11 -1.73
N TYR A 125 13.23 -13.02 -1.77
CA TYR A 125 13.86 -13.42 -3.02
C TYR A 125 12.85 -14.10 -3.94
N ARG A 126 12.97 -13.88 -5.25
CA ARG A 126 12.03 -14.40 -6.28
C ARG A 126 11.90 -15.93 -6.25
N ASN A 127 12.94 -16.65 -5.87
CA ASN A 127 12.98 -18.10 -5.78
C ASN A 127 12.46 -18.66 -4.45
N MET A 128 12.06 -17.79 -3.50
CA MET A 128 11.55 -18.22 -2.19
C MET A 128 10.03 -18.33 -2.25
N PRO A 129 9.43 -19.50 -1.98
CA PRO A 129 7.99 -19.63 -1.91
C PRO A 129 7.41 -18.78 -0.77
N ILE A 130 6.51 -17.86 -1.10
CA ILE A 130 5.90 -16.95 -0.10
C ILE A 130 5.21 -17.74 1.03
N ALA A 131 4.62 -18.90 0.72
CA ALA A 131 3.94 -19.74 1.70
C ALA A 131 4.89 -20.35 2.75
N SER A 132 6.19 -20.55 2.42
CA SER A 132 7.18 -21.12 3.34
C SER A 132 7.70 -20.12 4.38
N VAL A 133 7.46 -18.82 4.19
CA VAL A 133 7.92 -17.78 5.10
C VAL A 133 6.84 -17.52 6.14
N PRO A 134 7.11 -17.73 7.44
CA PRO A 134 6.14 -17.43 8.49
C PRO A 134 5.92 -15.92 8.63
N TYR A 135 4.77 -15.53 9.14
CA TYR A 135 4.53 -14.16 9.56
C TYR A 135 5.25 -13.90 10.89
N THR A 136 5.96 -12.80 10.97
CA THR A 136 6.55 -12.26 12.19
C THR A 136 5.91 -10.90 12.48
N TYR A 137 5.96 -10.44 13.72
CA TYR A 137 5.40 -9.15 14.12
C TYR A 137 6.51 -8.34 14.79
N SER A 138 6.70 -7.10 14.31
CA SER A 138 7.67 -6.17 14.86
C SER A 138 7.11 -5.46 16.09
N GLU A 139 7.97 -4.72 16.80
CA GLU A 139 7.58 -3.87 17.95
C GLU A 139 6.51 -2.82 17.61
N VAL A 140 6.24 -2.57 16.32
CA VAL A 140 5.16 -1.67 15.89
C VAL A 140 3.81 -2.16 16.41
N TYR A 141 3.62 -3.49 16.50
CA TYR A 141 2.37 -4.08 16.98
C TYR A 141 2.13 -3.92 18.48
N ASP A 142 3.17 -3.58 19.23
CA ASP A 142 3.10 -3.37 20.68
C ASP A 142 2.94 -1.89 21.06
N LYS A 143 2.85 -0.98 20.07
CA LYS A 143 2.83 0.47 20.28
C LYS A 143 1.46 1.05 19.93
N ASP A 144 0.92 1.90 20.80
CA ASP A 144 -0.30 2.70 20.53
C ASP A 144 0.05 3.92 19.66
N LEU A 145 0.52 3.66 18.44
CA LEU A 145 0.93 4.66 17.46
C LEU A 145 0.40 4.29 16.07
N PHE A 146 0.17 5.29 15.24
CA PHE A 146 -0.16 5.09 13.83
C PHE A 146 1.10 4.84 13.00
N TYR A 147 1.18 3.68 12.36
CA TYR A 147 2.24 3.29 11.44
C TYR A 147 1.73 3.29 9.98
N PRO A 148 2.52 3.75 9.00
CA PRO A 148 3.82 4.42 9.14
C PRO A 148 3.68 5.85 9.64
N GLU A 149 4.69 6.40 10.30
CA GLU A 149 4.66 7.76 10.85
C GLU A 149 4.45 8.83 9.76
N LYS A 150 5.15 8.70 8.63
CA LYS A 150 5.09 9.65 7.52
C LYS A 150 4.14 9.18 6.42
N ILE A 151 3.15 10.00 6.11
CA ILE A 151 2.21 9.75 5.01
C ILE A 151 2.76 10.17 3.65
N ALA A 152 3.77 11.04 3.60
CA ALA A 152 4.48 11.40 2.39
C ALA A 152 5.94 11.76 2.68
N PHE A 153 6.83 11.45 1.74
CA PHE A 153 8.25 11.81 1.82
C PHE A 153 8.90 11.78 0.43
N LEU A 154 10.09 12.38 0.33
CA LEU A 154 10.96 12.30 -0.84
C LEU A 154 11.98 11.19 -0.64
N ARG A 155 12.24 10.39 -1.68
CA ARG A 155 13.44 9.56 -1.77
C ARG A 155 14.65 10.40 -2.15
N ASP A 156 15.83 9.81 -2.09
CA ASP A 156 17.04 10.46 -2.59
C ASP A 156 16.89 10.79 -4.08
N PRO A 157 17.42 11.95 -4.53
CA PRO A 157 17.41 12.31 -5.92
C PRO A 157 18.27 11.35 -6.74
N TYR A 158 17.93 11.20 -8.01
CA TYR A 158 18.64 10.35 -8.96
C TYR A 158 18.84 11.07 -10.30
N ILE A 159 19.78 10.58 -11.10
CA ILE A 159 20.01 11.05 -12.46
C ILE A 159 19.56 9.96 -13.44
N SER A 160 18.74 10.35 -14.42
CA SER A 160 18.32 9.50 -15.53
C SER A 160 18.65 10.19 -16.85
N GLY A 161 19.71 9.73 -17.51
CA GLY A 161 20.28 10.42 -18.67
C GLY A 161 20.78 11.83 -18.31
N VAL A 162 20.13 12.83 -18.84
CA VAL A 162 20.45 14.27 -18.61
C VAL A 162 19.48 14.95 -17.62
N VAL A 163 18.54 14.20 -17.08
CA VAL A 163 17.49 14.75 -16.20
C VAL A 163 17.73 14.31 -14.77
N ARG A 164 17.70 15.26 -13.84
CA ARG A 164 17.67 14.97 -12.41
C ARG A 164 16.24 14.82 -11.95
N GLY A 165 15.97 13.72 -11.30
CA GLY A 165 14.65 13.38 -10.79
C GLY A 165 14.65 13.11 -9.28
N GLN A 166 13.47 13.18 -8.70
CA GLN A 166 13.24 12.77 -7.32
C GLN A 166 11.89 12.12 -7.19
N THR A 167 11.81 11.06 -6.38
CA THR A 167 10.58 10.30 -6.20
C THR A 167 9.85 10.75 -4.96
N ILE A 168 8.59 11.12 -5.13
CA ILE A 168 7.63 11.36 -4.06
C ILE A 168 6.97 10.03 -3.75
N VAL A 169 6.95 9.64 -2.48
CA VAL A 169 6.23 8.46 -1.99
C VAL A 169 5.07 8.92 -1.14
N ILE A 170 3.87 8.40 -1.42
CA ILE A 170 2.67 8.61 -0.60
C ILE A 170 2.25 7.28 0.01
N ARG A 171 1.93 7.31 1.30
CA ARG A 171 1.42 6.21 2.11
C ARG A 171 0.04 6.61 2.64
N PRO A 172 -1.03 6.37 1.87
CA PRO A 172 -2.35 6.88 2.21
C PRO A 172 -3.05 6.07 3.30
N PHE A 173 -2.34 5.16 3.95
CA PHE A 173 -2.87 4.34 5.04
C PHE A 173 -1.94 4.40 6.24
N GLN A 174 -2.53 4.53 7.42
CA GLN A 174 -1.86 4.34 8.70
C GLN A 174 -2.68 3.36 9.54
N TYR A 175 -2.01 2.50 10.26
CA TYR A 175 -2.65 1.51 11.11
C TYR A 175 -2.16 1.61 12.55
N ASN A 176 -3.08 1.59 13.50
CA ASN A 176 -2.78 1.49 14.93
C ASN A 176 -3.14 0.07 15.41
N PRO A 177 -2.16 -0.80 15.70
CA PRO A 177 -2.42 -2.19 16.04
C PRO A 177 -3.11 -2.38 17.39
N ILE A 178 -2.81 -1.52 18.37
CA ILE A 178 -3.40 -1.62 19.71
C ILE A 178 -4.89 -1.28 19.69
N ARG A 179 -5.27 -0.32 18.84
CA ARG A 179 -6.67 0.12 18.73
C ARG A 179 -7.42 -0.60 17.61
N ASN A 180 -6.74 -1.38 16.76
CA ASN A 180 -7.30 -1.97 15.53
C ASN A 180 -7.98 -0.92 14.64
N ILE A 181 -7.36 0.27 14.50
CA ILE A 181 -7.87 1.37 13.70
C ILE A 181 -7.01 1.54 12.46
N LEU A 182 -7.66 1.49 11.30
CA LEU A 182 -7.06 1.85 10.02
C LEU A 182 -7.47 3.27 9.64
N ARG A 183 -6.50 4.17 9.54
CA ARG A 183 -6.69 5.53 9.02
C ARG A 183 -6.44 5.52 7.52
N VAL A 184 -7.42 6.01 6.76
CA VAL A 184 -7.41 6.05 5.29
C VAL A 184 -7.42 7.51 4.87
N TYR A 185 -6.31 7.99 4.31
CA TYR A 185 -6.21 9.34 3.77
C TYR A 185 -6.86 9.38 2.39
N THR A 186 -7.95 10.12 2.29
CA THR A 186 -8.75 10.25 1.07
C THR A 186 -8.22 11.34 0.15
N ASN A 187 -7.64 12.39 0.76
CA ASN A 187 -7.01 13.50 0.04
C ASN A 187 -5.73 13.92 0.76
N ILE A 188 -4.65 14.18 0.01
CA ILE A 188 -3.38 14.68 0.53
C ILE A 188 -2.87 15.79 -0.40
N GLU A 189 -2.68 16.98 0.15
CA GLU A 189 -2.07 18.10 -0.55
C GLU A 189 -0.62 18.28 -0.10
N LEU A 190 0.29 18.25 -1.06
CA LEU A 190 1.71 18.36 -0.86
C LEU A 190 2.26 19.60 -1.51
N LYS A 191 3.27 20.20 -0.91
CA LYS A 191 4.08 21.25 -1.46
C LYS A 191 5.52 20.79 -1.51
N VAL A 192 6.09 20.74 -2.70
CA VAL A 192 7.51 20.43 -2.94
C VAL A 192 8.20 21.71 -3.35
N LYS A 193 9.22 22.11 -2.62
CA LYS A 193 9.97 23.35 -2.85
C LYS A 193 11.47 23.13 -2.84
N VAL A 194 12.19 23.99 -3.54
CA VAL A 194 13.65 24.06 -3.42
C VAL A 194 14.00 24.65 -2.05
N ASP A 195 14.84 23.94 -1.30
CA ASP A 195 15.32 24.30 0.03
C ASP A 195 16.85 24.44 0.06
N GLY A 196 17.40 25.07 -0.97
CA GLY A 196 18.82 25.30 -1.15
C GLY A 196 19.46 24.48 -2.25
N MET A 197 20.79 24.58 -2.34
CA MET A 197 21.61 23.82 -3.28
C MET A 197 22.33 22.69 -2.56
N SER A 198 22.46 21.56 -3.21
CA SER A 198 23.31 20.46 -2.76
C SER A 198 24.77 20.84 -3.10
N ASN A 199 25.64 20.91 -2.12
CA ASN A 199 27.07 20.94 -2.39
C ASN A 199 27.49 19.53 -2.80
N ASN A 200 27.81 19.36 -4.06
CA ASN A 200 28.52 18.14 -4.51
C ASN A 200 29.98 18.25 -4.17
#